data_5f925c051650e83b070311ce8616c4ab
#
_entry.id   5f925c051650e83b070311ce8616c4ab
#
_cell.length_a   1.000
_cell.length_b   1.000
_cell.length_c   1.000
_cell.angle_alpha   90.00
_cell.angle_beta   90.00
_cell.angle_gamma   90.00
#
_symmetry.space_group_name_H-M   'P 1'
#
loop_
_entity.id
_entity.type
_entity.pdbx_description
1 polymer ?
#
loop_
_entity_poly.entity_id
_entity_poly.type
_entity_poly.pdbx_seq_one_letter_code
_entity_poly.pdbx_strand_id
1 'polypeptide(L)'
;MKKHVISAGLLSLSLVASIFAHDLFLKTDSFFLKPNSKFTVRVMNGTFLESEGAVTFARLSDVSVVSGGNRVHPKEADLSKDETTAFLNLTTGAAGTYVIGLSTKSREIALKAADFNEYLKEDGLPDTLEERRKTGELEEDAKERYAKHVKA
;
A
#
# COMPACT_ATOMS: atom_id res chain seq x y z
N MET A 1 -26.90 -16.56 56.46
CA MET A 1 -25.66 -16.21 55.75
C MET A 1 -25.87 -16.42 54.24
N LYS A 2 -26.11 -15.35 53.50
CA LYS A 2 -26.34 -15.40 52.04
C LYS A 2 -24.99 -15.14 51.33
N LYS A 3 -24.50 -16.14 50.59
CA LYS A 3 -23.28 -16.02 49.78
C LYS A 3 -23.64 -15.34 48.46
N HIS A 4 -23.11 -14.14 48.22
CA HIS A 4 -23.20 -13.46 46.96
C HIS A 4 -22.09 -14.01 46.04
N VAL A 5 -22.50 -14.70 44.97
CA VAL A 5 -21.60 -15.10 43.88
C VAL A 5 -21.52 -13.91 42.93
N ILE A 6 -20.36 -13.25 42.90
CA ILE A 6 -20.06 -12.21 41.93
C ILE A 6 -19.57 -12.91 40.66
N SER A 7 -20.43 -12.99 39.62
CA SER A 7 -20.03 -13.40 38.29
C SER A 7 -19.23 -12.27 37.67
N ALA A 8 -17.92 -12.45 37.60
CA ALA A 8 -17.03 -11.60 36.79
C ALA A 8 -17.23 -11.95 35.30
N GLY A 9 -18.02 -11.16 34.63
CA GLY A 9 -18.13 -11.23 33.17
C GLY A 9 -16.81 -10.80 32.54
N LEU A 10 -16.10 -11.75 31.92
CA LEU A 10 -14.92 -11.48 31.08
C LEU A 10 -15.42 -10.79 29.81
N LEU A 11 -15.28 -9.49 29.74
CA LEU A 11 -15.52 -8.71 28.53
C LEU A 11 -14.34 -8.98 27.59
N SER A 12 -14.49 -9.95 26.69
CA SER A 12 -13.54 -10.20 25.61
C SER A 12 -13.60 -9.01 24.65
N LEU A 13 -12.68 -8.07 24.82
CA LEU A 13 -12.46 -7.00 23.87
C LEU A 13 -11.82 -7.64 22.62
N SER A 14 -12.64 -8.05 21.66
CA SER A 14 -12.19 -8.48 20.34
C SER A 14 -11.55 -7.26 19.68
N LEU A 15 -10.22 -7.24 19.66
CA LEU A 15 -9.45 -6.29 18.86
C LEU A 15 -9.71 -6.67 17.38
N VAL A 16 -10.69 -6.04 16.77
CA VAL A 16 -10.87 -6.10 15.32
C VAL A 16 -9.66 -5.37 14.75
N ALA A 17 -8.63 -6.12 14.39
CA ALA A 17 -7.57 -5.60 13.54
C ALA A 17 -8.21 -5.34 12.18
N SER A 18 -8.59 -4.09 11.94
CA SER A 18 -9.01 -3.64 10.62
C SER A 18 -7.85 -3.93 9.68
N ILE A 19 -8.01 -4.91 8.79
CA ILE A 19 -7.07 -5.18 7.72
C ILE A 19 -7.29 -4.07 6.70
N PHE A 20 -6.82 -2.87 7.03
CA PHE A 20 -6.78 -1.80 6.03
C PHE A 20 -5.81 -2.22 4.94
N ALA A 21 -6.32 -2.41 3.74
CA ALA A 21 -5.48 -2.53 2.56
C ALA A 21 -4.69 -1.24 2.44
N HIS A 22 -3.43 -1.26 2.90
CA HIS A 22 -2.52 -0.11 2.76
C HIS A 22 -2.30 0.15 1.28
N ASP A 23 -2.77 1.27 0.80
CA ASP A 23 -2.50 1.70 -0.56
C ASP A 23 -1.11 2.31 -0.69
N LEU A 24 -0.58 2.27 -1.91
CA LEU A 24 0.68 2.90 -2.26
C LEU A 24 0.37 4.16 -3.06
N PHE A 25 0.96 5.29 -2.65
CA PHE A 25 0.75 6.58 -3.32
C PHE A 25 2.07 7.26 -3.64
N LEU A 26 2.10 8.01 -4.74
CA LEU A 26 3.12 9.01 -5.00
C LEU A 26 2.50 10.39 -4.77
N LYS A 27 3.09 11.16 -3.86
CA LYS A 27 2.59 12.49 -3.50
C LYS A 27 3.71 13.52 -3.58
N THR A 28 3.46 14.59 -4.34
CA THR A 28 4.36 15.73 -4.49
C THR A 28 3.68 16.99 -3.95
N ASP A 29 4.46 17.95 -3.50
CA ASP A 29 3.95 19.24 -3.02
C ASP A 29 3.52 20.16 -4.17
N SER A 30 4.04 19.94 -5.37
CA SER A 30 3.67 20.69 -6.57
C SER A 30 3.81 19.82 -7.81
N PHE A 31 2.86 19.96 -8.73
CA PHE A 31 2.93 19.39 -10.08
C PHE A 31 3.56 20.35 -11.09
N PHE A 32 3.87 21.59 -10.68
CA PHE A 32 4.52 22.60 -11.50
C PHE A 32 5.90 22.90 -10.93
N LEU A 33 6.93 22.32 -11.56
CA LEU A 33 8.32 22.40 -11.12
C LEU A 33 9.15 23.27 -12.08
N LYS A 34 10.15 23.94 -11.52
CA LYS A 34 11.12 24.67 -12.36
C LYS A 34 12.05 23.68 -13.06
N PRO A 35 12.51 23.98 -14.28
CA PRO A 35 13.56 23.21 -14.93
C PRO A 35 14.84 23.19 -14.07
N ASN A 36 15.59 22.09 -14.18
CA ASN A 36 16.87 21.90 -13.49
C ASN A 36 16.79 22.14 -11.97
N SER A 37 15.69 21.77 -11.34
CA SER A 37 15.47 21.95 -9.91
C SER A 37 15.29 20.63 -9.18
N LYS A 38 15.76 20.60 -7.92
CA LYS A 38 15.51 19.47 -7.02
C LYS A 38 14.07 19.47 -6.55
N PHE A 39 13.49 18.28 -6.44
CA PHE A 39 12.19 18.07 -5.84
C PHE A 39 12.12 16.69 -5.18
N THR A 40 11.15 16.50 -4.33
CA THR A 40 10.94 15.24 -3.60
C THR A 40 9.53 14.73 -3.83
N VAL A 41 9.42 13.43 -4.06
CA VAL A 41 8.15 12.72 -4.13
C VAL A 41 8.06 11.81 -2.91
N ARG A 42 7.01 11.97 -2.13
CA ARG A 42 6.70 11.06 -1.03
C ARG A 42 6.12 9.77 -1.59
N VAL A 43 6.70 8.66 -1.18
CA VAL A 43 6.20 7.31 -1.44
C VAL A 43 5.48 6.86 -0.17
N MET A 44 4.18 7.06 -0.15
CA MET A 44 3.32 6.79 1.00
C MET A 44 2.73 5.39 0.90
N ASN A 45 2.70 4.67 1.99
CA ASN A 45 2.06 3.36 2.09
C ASN A 45 1.13 3.34 3.31
N GLY A 46 -0.15 3.45 3.07
CA GLY A 46 -1.16 3.63 4.11
C GLY A 46 -2.44 4.20 3.52
N THR A 47 -2.98 5.23 4.15
CA THR A 47 -4.10 6.02 3.62
C THR A 47 -3.61 7.20 2.78
N PHE A 48 -4.50 7.86 2.05
CA PHE A 48 -4.13 9.06 1.28
C PHE A 48 -3.62 10.21 2.16
N LEU A 49 -4.00 10.24 3.42
CA LEU A 49 -3.64 11.30 4.36
C LEU A 49 -2.39 10.93 5.18
N GLU A 50 -2.20 9.66 5.49
CA GLU A 50 -1.20 9.19 6.43
C GLU A 50 -0.46 7.96 5.90
N SER A 51 0.86 8.00 5.99
CA SER A 51 1.72 6.87 5.66
C SER A 51 2.05 6.09 6.93
N GLU A 52 1.87 4.79 6.89
CA GLU A 52 1.97 3.91 8.06
C GLU A 52 3.26 3.07 8.07
N GLY A 53 4.00 3.07 6.96
CA GLY A 53 5.25 2.33 6.87
C GLY A 53 6.07 2.66 5.64
N ALA A 54 7.34 3.02 5.84
CA ALA A 54 8.24 3.40 4.77
C ALA A 54 8.57 2.23 3.84
N VAL A 55 8.40 2.42 2.53
CA VAL A 55 8.81 1.47 1.52
C VAL A 55 10.33 1.51 1.36
N THR A 56 11.00 0.38 1.45
CA THR A 56 12.45 0.28 1.23
C THR A 56 12.77 0.07 -0.25
N PHE A 57 13.95 0.50 -0.72
CA PHE A 57 14.38 0.28 -2.10
C PHE A 57 14.42 -1.21 -2.46
N ALA A 58 14.83 -2.07 -1.53
CA ALA A 58 14.84 -3.52 -1.72
C ALA A 58 13.44 -4.12 -2.00
N ARG A 59 12.38 -3.43 -1.60
CA ARG A 59 10.97 -3.83 -1.83
C ARG A 59 10.50 -3.48 -3.24
N LEU A 60 11.22 -2.59 -3.96
CA LEU A 60 10.86 -2.12 -5.28
C LEU A 60 11.37 -3.06 -6.37
N SER A 61 10.58 -3.27 -7.40
CA SER A 61 10.96 -3.96 -8.65
C SER A 61 11.29 -2.99 -9.76
N ASP A 62 10.68 -1.81 -9.75
CA ASP A 62 10.98 -0.72 -10.68
C ASP A 62 10.77 0.64 -9.99
N VAL A 63 11.65 1.56 -10.28
CA VAL A 63 11.48 3.00 -10.10
C VAL A 63 11.94 3.68 -11.37
N SER A 64 11.10 4.49 -11.95
CA SER A 64 11.41 5.13 -13.22
C SER A 64 10.87 6.54 -13.30
N VAL A 65 11.61 7.39 -14.00
CA VAL A 65 11.21 8.74 -14.40
C VAL A 65 11.27 8.81 -15.91
N VAL A 66 10.15 9.15 -16.54
CA VAL A 66 10.03 9.27 -17.99
C VAL A 66 9.78 10.73 -18.35
N SER A 67 10.60 11.29 -19.25
CA SER A 67 10.42 12.64 -19.79
C SER A 67 11.04 12.74 -21.18
N GLY A 68 10.36 13.40 -22.10
CA GLY A 68 10.85 13.60 -23.48
C GLY A 68 11.20 12.32 -24.22
N GLY A 69 10.49 11.21 -23.93
CA GLY A 69 10.76 9.89 -24.52
C GLY A 69 11.90 9.11 -23.85
N ASN A 70 12.63 9.72 -22.92
CA ASN A 70 13.71 9.06 -22.17
C ASN A 70 13.19 8.49 -20.87
N ARG A 71 13.70 7.31 -20.49
CA ARG A 71 13.42 6.67 -19.19
C ARG A 71 14.72 6.58 -18.40
N VAL A 72 14.68 7.06 -17.17
CA VAL A 72 15.78 7.00 -16.20
C VAL A 72 15.32 6.20 -14.98
N HIS A 73 16.21 5.39 -14.42
CA HIS A 73 15.97 4.63 -13.22
C HIS A 73 16.74 5.24 -12.03
N PRO A 74 16.05 5.89 -11.10
CA PRO A 74 16.64 6.32 -9.83
C PRO A 74 17.31 5.17 -9.08
N LYS A 75 18.38 5.47 -8.37
CA LYS A 75 19.16 4.50 -7.60
C LYS A 75 18.70 4.49 -6.13
N GLU A 76 19.18 3.51 -5.38
CA GLU A 76 18.92 3.45 -3.94
C GLU A 76 19.34 4.73 -3.18
N ALA A 77 20.43 5.36 -3.60
CA ALA A 77 20.89 6.61 -3.01
C ALA A 77 19.94 7.81 -3.22
N ASP A 78 19.04 7.72 -4.20
CA ASP A 78 18.01 8.74 -4.45
C ASP A 78 16.77 8.54 -3.57
N LEU A 79 16.70 7.43 -2.82
CA LEU A 79 15.62 7.12 -1.90
C LEU A 79 16.09 7.29 -0.46
N SER A 80 15.52 8.24 0.25
CA SER A 80 15.64 8.36 1.71
C SER A 80 14.33 7.96 2.37
N LYS A 81 14.33 7.77 3.68
CA LYS A 81 13.12 7.44 4.44
C LYS A 81 13.21 7.89 5.89
N ASP A 82 12.05 8.15 6.50
CA ASP A 82 11.85 8.18 7.94
C ASP A 82 11.18 6.88 8.42
N GLU A 83 10.50 6.91 9.56
CA GLU A 83 9.83 5.74 10.15
C GLU A 83 8.64 5.27 9.31
N THR A 84 7.90 6.18 8.71
CA THR A 84 6.62 5.91 8.05
C THR A 84 6.61 6.15 6.54
N THR A 85 7.47 7.03 6.04
CA THR A 85 7.42 7.52 4.65
C THR A 85 8.78 7.39 3.97
N ALA A 86 8.77 6.97 2.69
CA ALA A 86 9.95 7.04 1.84
C ALA A 86 9.88 8.30 0.94
N PHE A 87 11.05 8.85 0.61
CA PHE A 87 11.21 10.08 -0.14
C PHE A 87 12.12 9.84 -1.34
N LEU A 88 11.56 9.94 -2.54
CA LEU A 88 12.32 9.86 -3.78
C LEU A 88 12.79 11.26 -4.14
N ASN A 89 14.11 11.48 -4.04
CA ASN A 89 14.76 12.76 -4.27
C ASN A 89 15.27 12.82 -5.72
N LEU A 90 14.69 13.72 -6.49
CA LEU A 90 14.91 13.82 -7.93
C LEU A 90 15.35 15.22 -8.33
N THR A 91 15.82 15.32 -9.58
CA THR A 91 16.10 16.62 -10.21
C THR A 91 15.42 16.65 -11.59
N THR A 92 14.66 17.70 -11.86
CA THR A 92 14.13 17.94 -13.20
C THR A 92 15.27 18.30 -14.14
N GLY A 93 15.13 17.95 -15.43
CA GLY A 93 15.96 18.46 -16.52
C GLY A 93 15.29 19.64 -17.23
N ALA A 94 15.27 19.61 -18.55
CA ALA A 94 14.59 20.61 -19.38
C ALA A 94 13.08 20.70 -19.06
N ALA A 95 12.47 21.80 -19.46
CA ALA A 95 11.01 21.96 -19.35
C ALA A 95 10.29 20.85 -20.14
N GLY A 96 9.23 20.30 -19.55
CA GLY A 96 8.46 19.21 -20.12
C GLY A 96 7.63 18.49 -19.06
N THR A 97 6.94 17.44 -19.49
CA THR A 97 6.19 16.56 -18.61
C THR A 97 7.09 15.44 -18.11
N TYR A 98 7.02 15.18 -16.82
CA TYR A 98 7.69 14.07 -16.14
C TYR A 98 6.65 13.11 -15.60
N VAL A 99 6.80 11.84 -15.89
CA VAL A 99 5.98 10.77 -15.31
C VAL A 99 6.88 9.92 -14.42
N ILE A 100 6.50 9.80 -13.16
CA ILE A 100 7.21 9.01 -12.18
C ILE A 100 6.41 7.73 -11.96
N GLY A 101 7.04 6.58 -12.17
CA GLY A 101 6.47 5.26 -11.96
C GLY A 101 7.21 4.48 -10.89
N LEU A 102 6.48 3.73 -10.10
CA LEU A 102 7.02 2.85 -9.08
C LEU A 102 6.23 1.55 -9.04
N SER A 103 6.95 0.43 -8.98
CA SER A 103 6.38 -0.90 -8.85
C SER A 103 7.02 -1.64 -7.68
N THR A 104 6.21 -2.37 -6.92
CA THR A 104 6.73 -3.23 -5.85
C THR A 104 6.98 -4.65 -6.35
N LYS A 105 7.89 -5.36 -5.70
CA LYS A 105 8.02 -6.81 -5.87
C LYS A 105 6.75 -7.48 -5.40
N SER A 106 6.39 -8.57 -6.07
CA SER A 106 5.27 -9.42 -5.64
C SER A 106 5.43 -9.87 -4.20
N ARG A 107 4.32 -9.89 -3.46
CA ARG A 107 4.17 -10.52 -2.15
C ARG A 107 3.02 -11.52 -2.18
N GLU A 108 3.14 -12.52 -1.34
CA GLU A 108 2.05 -13.44 -1.04
C GLU A 108 1.53 -13.14 0.36
N ILE A 109 0.21 -13.09 0.50
CA ILE A 109 -0.48 -13.07 1.78
C ILE A 109 -1.34 -14.33 1.87
N ALA A 110 -1.47 -14.85 3.08
CA ALA A 110 -2.41 -15.93 3.38
C ALA A 110 -3.42 -15.39 4.40
N LEU A 111 -4.68 -15.50 4.10
CA LEU A 111 -5.78 -15.03 4.92
C LEU A 111 -6.69 -16.19 5.28
N LYS A 112 -7.26 -16.15 6.48
CA LYS A 112 -8.33 -17.04 6.87
C LYS A 112 -9.57 -16.79 6.02
N ALA A 113 -10.39 -17.80 5.82
CA ALA A 113 -11.59 -17.73 4.99
C ALA A 113 -12.46 -16.49 5.28
N ALA A 114 -12.77 -16.25 6.55
CA ALA A 114 -13.59 -15.12 6.96
C ALA A 114 -12.94 -13.77 6.61
N ASP A 115 -11.64 -13.62 6.91
CA ASP A 115 -10.88 -12.39 6.65
C ASP A 115 -10.77 -12.11 5.15
N PHE A 116 -10.56 -13.16 4.34
CA PHE A 116 -10.49 -13.02 2.89
C PHE A 116 -11.84 -12.63 2.26
N ASN A 117 -12.93 -13.22 2.74
CA ASN A 117 -14.25 -12.86 2.28
C ASN A 117 -14.63 -11.42 2.64
N GLU A 118 -14.21 -10.93 3.82
CA GLU A 118 -14.42 -9.54 4.21
C GLU A 118 -13.56 -8.58 3.37
N TYR A 119 -12.28 -8.91 3.18
CA TYR A 119 -11.37 -8.19 2.28
C TYR A 119 -11.97 -8.02 0.87
N LEU A 120 -12.54 -9.09 0.28
CA LEU A 120 -13.17 -9.02 -1.04
C LEU A 120 -14.36 -8.05 -1.08
N LYS A 121 -15.10 -7.92 0.03
CA LYS A 121 -16.21 -6.94 0.13
C LYS A 121 -15.69 -5.51 0.23
N GLU A 122 -14.70 -5.28 1.11
CA GLU A 122 -14.11 -3.95 1.35
C GLU A 122 -13.42 -3.39 0.12
N ASP A 123 -12.72 -4.24 -0.63
CA ASP A 123 -12.03 -3.87 -1.88
C ASP A 123 -12.97 -3.81 -3.10
N GLY A 124 -14.27 -4.06 -2.92
CA GLY A 124 -15.26 -3.94 -3.99
C GLY A 124 -15.13 -5.03 -5.06
N LEU A 125 -14.79 -6.25 -4.67
CA LEU A 125 -14.63 -7.43 -5.54
C LEU A 125 -15.82 -8.43 -5.38
N PRO A 126 -17.08 -7.98 -5.56
CA PRO A 126 -18.26 -8.82 -5.32
C PRO A 126 -18.33 -10.04 -6.24
N ASP A 127 -17.80 -9.93 -7.47
CA ASP A 127 -17.84 -11.04 -8.44
C ASP A 127 -16.97 -12.21 -7.97
N THR A 128 -15.78 -11.92 -7.44
CA THR A 128 -14.87 -12.93 -6.88
C THR A 128 -15.48 -13.59 -5.63
N LEU A 129 -16.12 -12.81 -4.76
CA LEU A 129 -16.82 -13.36 -3.59
C LEU A 129 -18.00 -14.25 -3.99
N GLU A 130 -18.74 -13.86 -5.01
CA GLU A 130 -19.86 -14.66 -5.54
C GLU A 130 -19.36 -15.96 -6.17
N GLU A 131 -18.21 -15.93 -6.87
CA GLU A 131 -17.61 -17.14 -7.43
C GLU A 131 -17.18 -18.09 -6.32
N ARG A 132 -16.50 -17.61 -5.29
CA ARG A 132 -16.16 -18.41 -4.09
C ARG A 132 -17.39 -19.05 -3.46
N ARG A 133 -18.53 -18.35 -3.45
CA ARG A 133 -19.78 -18.89 -2.95
C ARG A 133 -20.31 -20.04 -3.83
N LYS A 134 -20.25 -19.88 -5.15
CA LYS A 134 -20.71 -20.89 -6.13
C LYS A 134 -19.84 -22.16 -6.11
N THR A 135 -18.53 -21.99 -5.87
CA THR A 135 -17.57 -23.11 -5.81
C THR A 135 -17.48 -23.77 -4.43
N GLY A 136 -18.15 -23.19 -3.41
CA GLY A 136 -18.14 -23.73 -2.05
C GLY A 136 -16.89 -23.36 -1.22
N GLU A 137 -16.12 -22.35 -1.66
CA GLU A 137 -14.83 -21.95 -1.05
C GLU A 137 -14.95 -20.91 0.07
N LEU A 138 -16.16 -20.54 0.49
CA LEU A 138 -16.34 -19.51 1.53
C LEU A 138 -15.70 -19.88 2.87
N GLU A 139 -15.53 -21.16 3.16
CA GLU A 139 -14.90 -21.67 4.38
C GLU A 139 -13.42 -22.03 4.17
N GLU A 140 -12.88 -21.83 2.97
CA GLU A 140 -11.50 -22.14 2.65
C GLU A 140 -10.58 -20.93 2.81
N ASP A 141 -9.43 -21.17 3.48
CA ASP A 141 -8.35 -20.16 3.57
C ASP A 141 -7.85 -19.82 2.15
N ALA A 142 -7.45 -18.58 1.96
CA ALA A 142 -6.99 -18.12 0.65
C ALA A 142 -5.56 -17.59 0.69
N LYS A 143 -4.90 -17.67 -0.47
CA LYS A 143 -3.60 -17.05 -0.72
C LYS A 143 -3.71 -16.13 -1.91
N GLU A 144 -3.23 -14.93 -1.73
CA GLU A 144 -3.16 -13.93 -2.80
C GLU A 144 -1.71 -13.56 -3.06
N ARG A 145 -1.36 -13.40 -4.33
CA ARG A 145 -0.10 -12.81 -4.76
C ARG A 145 -0.36 -11.47 -5.42
N TYR A 146 0.15 -10.41 -4.84
CA TYR A 146 -0.06 -9.06 -5.33
C TYR A 146 1.24 -8.27 -5.50
N ALA A 147 1.20 -7.29 -6.38
CA ALA A 147 2.19 -6.22 -6.51
C ALA A 147 1.44 -4.90 -6.69
N LYS A 148 2.06 -3.80 -6.26
CA LYS A 148 1.47 -2.46 -6.41
C LYS A 148 2.23 -1.69 -7.49
N HIS A 149 1.48 -0.97 -8.34
CA HIS A 149 2.01 -0.14 -9.42
C HIS A 149 1.37 1.23 -9.34
N VAL A 150 2.19 2.26 -9.16
CA VAL A 150 1.72 3.64 -9.01
C VAL A 150 2.48 4.58 -9.93
N LYS A 151 1.81 5.66 -10.32
CA LYS A 151 2.41 6.73 -11.13
C LYS A 151 1.87 8.10 -10.74
N ALA A 152 2.68 9.12 -10.93
CA ALA A 152 2.35 10.53 -10.81
C ALA A 152 2.96 11.30 -12.00
#